data_dd746bc1d56a4e421025aea534bc9874
#
_entry.id   dd746bc1d56a4e421025aea534bc9874
#
_cell.length_a   1.000
_cell.length_b   1.000
_cell.length_c   1.000
_cell.angle_alpha   90.00
_cell.angle_beta   90.00
_cell.angle_gamma   90.00
#
_symmetry.space_group_name_H-M   'P 1'
#
loop_
_entity.id
_entity.type
_entity.pdbx_description
1 polymer ?
#
loop_
_entity_poly.entity_id
_entity_poly.type
_entity_poly.pdbx_seq_one_letter_code
_entity_poly.pdbx_strand_id
1 'polypeptide(L)'
;MSLRDDALEMHRENQGKLEITPNVKVTNKQQLSLAYSPGVAEPCKEIHEDSRKVYEYTIKGNTVAVVTDGTAVLGLGNIGAEASIPVMEGKAALFKSFAGINGVPISLDTTDTQEIIKTVKLIAPNYGGINLEDISAPRCFEIEETLKKETNIPIFHDDQHGTAIVTMAGLINALKIVDKELTNIKVVLNGAGAAGIAIVKLLHAYGVNNMIMCDSKGAIYSGRNFGMNDTKTYVAKWTNKDKVEGSLEEVIKDADVFIGVSVADILTQDMVKTMADDPIIFAMANPNPKINPNEAKQAGAKVVGTGRSDFPNQINNVLAFPGLFRGALDVEATHINEDMKKAAVEAIVHLIDENELHPDYCIPGPFDKRVAPSVAKNVAKAAMESGVARIKIDTQEIFDKTMKLTDLK
;
A
#
# COMPACT_ATOMS: atom_id res chain seq x y z
N MET A 1 -6.41 -2.93 -31.37
CA MET A 1 -7.53 -2.44 -30.53
C MET A 1 -6.95 -1.41 -29.57
N SER A 2 -7.74 -0.52 -28.98
CA SER A 2 -7.23 0.39 -27.98
C SER A 2 -7.09 -0.34 -26.63
N LEU A 3 -6.24 0.16 -25.71
CA LEU A 3 -6.11 -0.40 -24.36
C LEU A 3 -7.50 -0.50 -23.67
N ARG A 4 -8.40 0.44 -23.97
CA ARG A 4 -9.78 0.42 -23.49
C ARG A 4 -10.54 -0.81 -23.99
N ASP A 5 -10.44 -1.08 -25.29
CA ASP A 5 -11.18 -2.20 -25.91
C ASP A 5 -10.65 -3.53 -25.40
N ASP A 6 -9.33 -3.68 -25.33
CA ASP A 6 -8.66 -4.88 -24.82
C ASP A 6 -9.03 -5.14 -23.35
N ALA A 7 -9.09 -4.09 -22.50
CA ALA A 7 -9.47 -4.21 -21.11
C ALA A 7 -10.96 -4.63 -20.95
N LEU A 8 -11.87 -4.04 -21.71
CA LEU A 8 -13.29 -4.40 -21.67
C LEU A 8 -13.53 -5.84 -22.18
N GLU A 9 -12.82 -6.27 -23.22
CA GLU A 9 -12.91 -7.62 -23.75
C GLU A 9 -12.40 -8.65 -22.75
N MET A 10 -11.22 -8.43 -22.16
CA MET A 10 -10.68 -9.29 -21.10
C MET A 10 -11.69 -9.51 -19.95
N HIS A 11 -12.34 -8.44 -19.45
CA HIS A 11 -13.32 -8.56 -18.38
C HIS A 11 -14.58 -9.32 -18.82
N ARG A 12 -15.04 -9.12 -20.05
CA ARG A 12 -16.23 -9.79 -20.59
C ARG A 12 -16.00 -11.27 -20.83
N GLU A 13 -14.86 -11.63 -21.42
CA GLU A 13 -14.51 -13.03 -21.73
C GLU A 13 -14.32 -13.87 -20.46
N ASN A 14 -13.73 -13.27 -19.41
CA ASN A 14 -13.47 -13.95 -18.15
C ASN A 14 -14.60 -13.80 -17.12
N GLN A 15 -15.63 -12.99 -17.40
CA GLN A 15 -16.72 -12.68 -16.44
C GLN A 15 -16.18 -12.22 -15.07
N GLY A 16 -15.15 -11.37 -15.08
CA GLY A 16 -14.38 -10.93 -13.93
C GLY A 16 -12.95 -11.47 -13.94
N LYS A 17 -12.22 -11.30 -12.86
CA LYS A 17 -10.80 -11.67 -12.72
C LYS A 17 -10.56 -12.83 -11.74
N LEU A 18 -11.62 -13.26 -11.05
CA LEU A 18 -11.53 -14.22 -9.94
C LEU A 18 -12.47 -15.41 -10.16
N GLU A 19 -12.02 -16.55 -9.69
CA GLU A 19 -12.81 -17.78 -9.59
C GLU A 19 -12.66 -18.35 -8.19
N ILE A 20 -13.73 -18.97 -7.65
CA ILE A 20 -13.71 -19.73 -6.40
C ILE A 20 -13.63 -21.20 -6.72
N THR A 21 -12.46 -21.80 -6.48
CA THR A 21 -12.20 -23.21 -6.76
C THR A 21 -11.97 -23.98 -5.45
N PRO A 22 -12.68 -25.11 -5.23
CA PRO A 22 -12.45 -25.96 -4.07
C PRO A 22 -11.04 -26.56 -4.05
N ASN A 23 -10.38 -26.56 -2.88
CA ASN A 23 -9.07 -27.19 -2.69
C ASN A 23 -9.19 -28.74 -2.58
N VAL A 24 -10.40 -29.26 -2.40
CA VAL A 24 -10.67 -30.70 -2.23
C VAL A 24 -11.63 -31.20 -3.29
N LYS A 25 -11.45 -32.46 -3.70
CA LYS A 25 -12.37 -33.11 -4.65
C LYS A 25 -13.53 -33.75 -3.89
N VAL A 26 -14.76 -33.60 -4.39
CA VAL A 26 -15.98 -34.23 -3.86
C VAL A 26 -16.67 -34.96 -5.01
N THR A 27 -16.18 -36.17 -5.34
CA THR A 27 -16.64 -36.98 -6.49
C THR A 27 -17.20 -38.34 -6.09
N ASN A 28 -17.14 -38.70 -4.80
CA ASN A 28 -17.66 -39.96 -4.28
C ASN A 28 -18.18 -39.81 -2.84
N LYS A 29 -18.88 -40.84 -2.34
CA LYS A 29 -19.50 -40.84 -1.00
C LYS A 29 -18.47 -40.65 0.14
N GLN A 30 -17.30 -41.24 0.02
CA GLN A 30 -16.26 -41.10 1.05
C GLN A 30 -15.75 -39.67 1.13
N GLN A 31 -15.44 -39.05 -0.01
CA GLN A 31 -15.01 -37.65 -0.06
C GLN A 31 -16.10 -36.70 0.42
N LEU A 32 -17.37 -36.95 0.07
CA LEU A 32 -18.51 -36.18 0.57
C LEU A 32 -18.62 -36.29 2.10
N SER A 33 -18.47 -37.50 2.66
CA SER A 33 -18.52 -37.70 4.12
C SER A 33 -17.39 -36.99 4.86
N LEU A 34 -16.20 -36.88 4.29
CA LEU A 34 -15.07 -36.15 4.87
C LEU A 34 -15.24 -34.64 4.73
N ALA A 35 -15.65 -34.19 3.54
CA ALA A 35 -15.72 -32.76 3.22
C ALA A 35 -16.94 -32.06 3.84
N TYR A 36 -18.03 -32.83 4.11
CA TYR A 36 -19.27 -32.29 4.62
C TYR A 36 -19.82 -33.16 5.77
N SER A 37 -20.89 -33.89 5.58
CA SER A 37 -21.53 -34.65 6.69
C SER A 37 -21.20 -36.15 6.60
N PRO A 38 -20.76 -36.79 7.71
CA PRO A 38 -20.60 -36.27 9.09
C PRO A 38 -19.23 -35.68 9.43
N GLY A 39 -18.21 -35.85 8.60
CA GLY A 39 -16.80 -35.56 8.91
C GLY A 39 -16.52 -34.11 9.30
N VAL A 40 -17.27 -33.15 8.73
CA VAL A 40 -17.09 -31.70 9.02
C VAL A 40 -17.34 -31.35 10.51
N ALA A 41 -18.02 -32.21 11.25
CA ALA A 41 -18.23 -31.98 12.68
C ALA A 41 -16.91 -32.00 13.49
N GLU A 42 -15.92 -32.74 13.04
CA GLU A 42 -14.66 -32.88 13.80
C GLU A 42 -13.85 -31.57 13.80
N PRO A 43 -13.50 -30.95 12.68
CA PRO A 43 -12.85 -29.63 12.71
C PRO A 43 -13.69 -28.56 13.43
N CYS A 44 -15.03 -28.62 13.36
CA CYS A 44 -15.86 -27.70 14.13
C CYS A 44 -15.69 -27.85 15.64
N LYS A 45 -15.59 -29.08 16.16
CA LYS A 45 -15.33 -29.35 17.60
C LYS A 45 -13.97 -28.85 18.00
N GLU A 46 -12.93 -29.15 17.20
CA GLU A 46 -11.56 -28.72 17.44
C GLU A 46 -11.44 -27.18 17.52
N ILE A 47 -12.10 -26.46 16.60
CA ILE A 47 -12.12 -25.00 16.61
C ILE A 47 -12.95 -24.44 17.78
N HIS A 48 -14.02 -25.15 18.19
CA HIS A 48 -14.82 -24.73 19.35
C HIS A 48 -14.03 -24.85 20.66
N GLU A 49 -13.18 -25.88 20.79
CA GLU A 49 -12.31 -26.09 21.94
C GLU A 49 -11.11 -25.12 21.94
N ASP A 50 -10.48 -24.92 20.80
CA ASP A 50 -9.39 -23.94 20.61
C ASP A 50 -9.62 -23.13 19.34
N SER A 51 -10.10 -21.90 19.50
CA SER A 51 -10.42 -20.99 18.40
C SER A 51 -9.24 -20.68 17.48
N ARG A 52 -7.98 -20.89 17.88
CA ARG A 52 -6.81 -20.69 17.03
C ARG A 52 -6.70 -21.73 15.93
N LYS A 53 -7.26 -22.91 16.13
CA LYS A 53 -7.31 -23.98 15.11
C LYS A 53 -8.09 -23.59 13.84
N VAL A 54 -8.84 -22.47 13.87
CA VAL A 54 -9.46 -21.90 12.67
C VAL A 54 -8.44 -21.55 11.59
N TYR A 55 -7.20 -21.19 11.95
CA TYR A 55 -6.13 -20.92 11.00
C TYR A 55 -5.59 -22.20 10.33
N GLU A 56 -5.67 -23.33 11.01
CA GLU A 56 -5.25 -24.64 10.50
C GLU A 56 -6.33 -25.30 9.63
N TYR A 57 -7.58 -25.29 10.09
CA TYR A 57 -8.65 -26.08 9.48
C TYR A 57 -9.50 -25.32 8.47
N THR A 58 -9.26 -24.04 8.26
CA THR A 58 -10.03 -23.22 7.30
C THR A 58 -9.12 -22.38 6.40
N ILE A 59 -9.72 -21.74 5.39
CA ILE A 59 -8.99 -20.81 4.50
C ILE A 59 -8.59 -19.51 5.19
N LYS A 60 -9.04 -19.25 6.43
CA LYS A 60 -8.75 -18.00 7.18
C LYS A 60 -7.27 -17.66 7.18
N GLY A 61 -6.39 -18.63 7.44
CA GLY A 61 -4.95 -18.42 7.54
C GLY A 61 -4.29 -17.90 6.26
N ASN A 62 -4.97 -18.00 5.11
CA ASN A 62 -4.45 -17.56 3.81
C ASN A 62 -5.40 -16.61 3.06
N THR A 63 -6.33 -15.96 3.76
CA THR A 63 -7.36 -15.14 3.11
C THR A 63 -7.41 -13.73 3.67
N VAL A 64 -7.43 -12.71 2.80
CA VAL A 64 -7.54 -11.29 3.10
C VAL A 64 -8.80 -10.74 2.45
N ALA A 65 -9.65 -10.03 3.20
CA ALA A 65 -10.71 -9.24 2.61
C ALA A 65 -10.14 -7.93 2.04
N VAL A 66 -10.55 -7.58 0.82
CA VAL A 66 -10.26 -6.28 0.19
C VAL A 66 -11.53 -5.45 0.29
N VAL A 67 -11.57 -4.55 1.26
CA VAL A 67 -12.78 -3.81 1.63
C VAL A 67 -12.74 -2.39 1.11
N THR A 68 -13.79 -1.97 0.43
CA THR A 68 -13.96 -0.62 -0.11
C THR A 68 -15.40 -0.11 0.05
N ASP A 69 -15.57 1.20 -0.01
CA ASP A 69 -16.86 1.87 -0.26
C ASP A 69 -16.89 2.58 -1.63
N GLY A 70 -15.81 2.48 -2.40
CA GLY A 70 -15.67 3.06 -3.74
C GLY A 70 -15.61 4.58 -3.78
N THR A 71 -15.27 5.26 -2.68
CA THR A 71 -15.32 6.73 -2.58
C THR A 71 -14.03 7.44 -3.01
N ALA A 72 -12.93 6.70 -3.20
CA ALA A 72 -11.63 7.28 -3.56
C ALA A 72 -10.89 6.46 -4.62
N VAL A 73 -11.61 5.90 -5.58
CA VAL A 73 -11.03 5.05 -6.62
C VAL A 73 -10.08 5.86 -7.50
N LEU A 74 -8.87 5.34 -7.64
CA LEU A 74 -7.74 6.02 -8.26
C LEU A 74 -8.07 6.59 -9.66
N GLY A 75 -7.95 7.91 -9.80
CA GLY A 75 -8.22 8.62 -11.05
C GLY A 75 -9.70 8.81 -11.38
N LEU A 76 -10.63 8.14 -10.68
CA LEU A 76 -12.07 8.19 -10.92
C LEU A 76 -12.85 8.89 -9.79
N GLY A 77 -12.28 8.92 -8.57
CA GLY A 77 -12.93 9.50 -7.41
C GLY A 77 -14.02 8.61 -6.81
N ASN A 78 -15.14 9.22 -6.43
CA ASN A 78 -16.29 8.49 -5.89
C ASN A 78 -17.14 7.91 -7.03
N ILE A 79 -17.04 6.61 -7.22
CA ILE A 79 -17.80 5.85 -8.23
C ILE A 79 -18.77 4.83 -7.60
N GLY A 80 -18.76 4.70 -6.27
CA GLY A 80 -19.62 3.81 -5.51
C GLY A 80 -19.18 2.35 -5.51
N ALA A 81 -19.91 1.55 -4.74
CA ALA A 81 -19.56 0.17 -4.42
C ALA A 81 -19.47 -0.73 -5.67
N GLU A 82 -20.53 -0.76 -6.50
CA GLU A 82 -20.58 -1.66 -7.66
C GLU A 82 -19.49 -1.35 -8.70
N ALA A 83 -19.29 -0.07 -9.03
CA ALA A 83 -18.32 0.33 -10.03
C ALA A 83 -16.85 0.14 -9.55
N SER A 84 -16.61 0.01 -8.25
CA SER A 84 -15.30 -0.30 -7.67
C SER A 84 -14.93 -1.79 -7.73
N ILE A 85 -15.88 -2.70 -7.93
CA ILE A 85 -15.63 -4.16 -7.94
C ILE A 85 -14.47 -4.57 -8.87
N PRO A 86 -14.38 -4.08 -10.12
CA PRO A 86 -13.27 -4.46 -11.00
C PRO A 86 -11.88 -4.10 -10.44
N VAL A 87 -11.76 -3.01 -9.68
CA VAL A 87 -10.51 -2.62 -9.02
C VAL A 87 -10.19 -3.56 -7.87
N MET A 88 -11.20 -3.91 -7.05
CA MET A 88 -11.04 -4.84 -5.93
C MET A 88 -10.68 -6.26 -6.39
N GLU A 89 -11.27 -6.73 -7.49
CA GLU A 89 -10.84 -7.97 -8.14
C GLU A 89 -9.39 -7.90 -8.63
N GLY A 90 -8.99 -6.77 -9.20
CA GLY A 90 -7.60 -6.52 -9.58
C GLY A 90 -6.66 -6.63 -8.39
N LYS A 91 -6.99 -5.98 -7.26
CA LYS A 91 -6.21 -6.08 -6.02
C LYS A 91 -6.12 -7.52 -5.51
N ALA A 92 -7.22 -8.27 -5.54
CA ALA A 92 -7.26 -9.67 -5.14
C ALA A 92 -6.40 -10.56 -6.06
N ALA A 93 -6.42 -10.31 -7.38
CA ALA A 93 -5.55 -10.99 -8.33
C ALA A 93 -4.06 -10.72 -8.06
N LEU A 94 -3.70 -9.48 -7.67
CA LEU A 94 -2.33 -9.14 -7.29
C LEU A 94 -1.91 -9.87 -5.99
N PHE A 95 -2.77 -9.93 -4.97
CA PHE A 95 -2.53 -10.73 -3.77
C PHE A 95 -2.22 -12.19 -4.10
N LYS A 96 -3.00 -12.77 -5.01
CA LYS A 96 -2.80 -14.16 -5.43
C LYS A 96 -1.52 -14.34 -6.21
N SER A 97 -1.27 -13.49 -7.21
CA SER A 97 -0.15 -13.63 -8.13
C SER A 97 1.20 -13.37 -7.46
N PHE A 98 1.29 -12.41 -6.54
CA PHE A 98 2.56 -11.99 -5.93
C PHE A 98 2.86 -12.61 -4.56
N ALA A 99 1.84 -13.16 -3.87
CA ALA A 99 2.06 -13.72 -2.54
C ALA A 99 1.24 -14.99 -2.24
N GLY A 100 0.52 -15.55 -3.22
CA GLY A 100 -0.30 -16.75 -3.03
C GLY A 100 -1.48 -16.57 -2.08
N ILE A 101 -1.86 -15.33 -1.74
CA ILE A 101 -2.94 -15.00 -0.81
C ILE A 101 -4.27 -14.97 -1.54
N ASN A 102 -5.30 -15.54 -0.94
CA ASN A 102 -6.68 -15.44 -1.43
C ASN A 102 -7.24 -14.06 -1.06
N GLY A 103 -7.35 -13.16 -2.04
CA GLY A 103 -8.05 -11.88 -1.89
C GLY A 103 -9.55 -12.06 -2.12
N VAL A 104 -10.39 -11.50 -1.25
CA VAL A 104 -11.84 -11.53 -1.40
C VAL A 104 -12.37 -10.10 -1.45
N PRO A 105 -12.88 -9.65 -2.60
CA PRO A 105 -13.49 -8.32 -2.75
C PRO A 105 -14.75 -8.18 -1.88
N ILE A 106 -14.83 -7.07 -1.13
CA ILE A 106 -15.98 -6.70 -0.31
C ILE A 106 -16.28 -5.22 -0.56
N SER A 107 -17.15 -4.93 -1.51
CA SER A 107 -17.61 -3.57 -1.79
C SER A 107 -18.89 -3.28 -0.99
N LEU A 108 -18.84 -2.25 -0.14
CA LEU A 108 -19.91 -1.89 0.78
C LEU A 108 -20.74 -0.74 0.21
N ASP A 109 -22.02 -0.93 0.06
CA ASP A 109 -22.96 0.10 -0.40
C ASP A 109 -23.37 1.04 0.75
N THR A 110 -22.36 1.65 1.36
CA THR A 110 -22.52 2.67 2.40
C THR A 110 -21.27 3.54 2.49
N THR A 111 -21.46 4.80 2.82
CA THR A 111 -20.38 5.74 3.15
C THR A 111 -20.37 6.11 4.63
N ASP A 112 -21.23 5.48 5.44
CA ASP A 112 -21.23 5.69 6.89
C ASP A 112 -20.07 4.98 7.56
N THR A 113 -19.22 5.74 8.26
CA THR A 113 -18.04 5.25 8.95
C THR A 113 -18.34 4.15 9.95
N GLN A 114 -19.42 4.28 10.71
CA GLN A 114 -19.79 3.32 11.76
C GLN A 114 -20.36 2.02 11.19
N GLU A 115 -21.11 2.11 10.09
CA GLU A 115 -21.59 0.94 9.37
C GLU A 115 -20.44 0.13 8.76
N ILE A 116 -19.45 0.81 8.15
CA ILE A 116 -18.24 0.17 7.62
C ILE A 116 -17.50 -0.54 8.76
N ILE A 117 -17.20 0.15 9.86
CA ILE A 117 -16.50 -0.42 11.02
C ILE A 117 -17.24 -1.63 11.55
N LYS A 118 -18.55 -1.51 11.77
CA LYS A 118 -19.40 -2.61 12.27
C LYS A 118 -19.37 -3.81 11.34
N THR A 119 -19.53 -3.58 10.03
CA THR A 119 -19.57 -4.65 9.03
C THR A 119 -18.24 -5.39 8.99
N VAL A 120 -17.11 -4.67 8.92
CA VAL A 120 -15.78 -5.28 8.89
C VAL A 120 -15.52 -6.11 10.16
N LYS A 121 -15.91 -5.64 11.33
CA LYS A 121 -15.82 -6.41 12.59
C LYS A 121 -16.62 -7.70 12.55
N LEU A 122 -17.82 -7.68 12.00
CA LEU A 122 -18.70 -8.85 11.92
C LEU A 122 -18.17 -9.91 10.96
N ILE A 123 -17.49 -9.53 9.87
CA ILE A 123 -16.92 -10.47 8.91
C ILE A 123 -15.50 -10.90 9.24
N ALA A 124 -14.79 -10.19 10.12
CA ALA A 124 -13.39 -10.45 10.49
C ALA A 124 -13.08 -11.90 10.90
N PRO A 125 -13.98 -12.68 11.52
CA PRO A 125 -13.74 -14.09 11.83
C PRO A 125 -13.37 -14.96 10.63
N ASN A 126 -13.78 -14.58 9.41
CA ASN A 126 -13.51 -15.34 8.18
C ASN A 126 -12.12 -15.08 7.58
N TYR A 127 -11.43 -14.02 8.01
CA TYR A 127 -10.21 -13.52 7.36
C TYR A 127 -9.02 -13.51 8.30
N GLY A 128 -7.84 -13.78 7.75
CA GLY A 128 -6.57 -13.61 8.43
C GLY A 128 -6.08 -12.17 8.47
N GLY A 129 -6.63 -11.31 7.61
CA GLY A 129 -6.36 -9.88 7.55
C GLY A 129 -7.38 -9.12 6.72
N ILE A 130 -7.38 -7.80 6.85
CA ILE A 130 -8.24 -6.87 6.11
C ILE A 130 -7.38 -5.83 5.41
N ASN A 131 -7.48 -5.75 4.11
CA ASN A 131 -6.98 -4.64 3.30
C ASN A 131 -8.11 -3.64 3.05
N LEU A 132 -7.99 -2.43 3.58
CA LEU A 132 -8.86 -1.31 3.24
C LEU A 132 -8.35 -0.67 1.96
N GLU A 133 -9.23 -0.38 1.01
CA GLU A 133 -8.88 0.11 -0.32
C GLU A 133 -9.85 1.20 -0.77
N ASP A 134 -9.34 2.25 -1.41
CA ASP A 134 -10.13 3.29 -2.08
C ASP A 134 -11.21 3.96 -1.20
N ILE A 135 -10.96 4.06 0.11
CA ILE A 135 -11.82 4.78 1.07
C ILE A 135 -11.30 6.19 1.25
N SER A 136 -12.17 7.18 1.04
CA SER A 136 -11.77 8.59 1.05
C SER A 136 -11.35 9.11 2.44
N ALA A 137 -10.32 9.98 2.45
CA ALA A 137 -9.98 10.76 3.62
C ALA A 137 -11.03 11.87 3.88
N PRO A 138 -11.32 12.23 5.17
CA PRO A 138 -10.63 11.78 6.37
C PRO A 138 -11.18 10.47 6.98
N ARG A 139 -12.30 9.92 6.49
CA ARG A 139 -12.99 8.75 7.07
C ARG A 139 -12.08 7.52 7.15
N CYS A 140 -11.24 7.30 6.15
CA CYS A 140 -10.33 6.15 6.10
C CYS A 140 -9.41 6.07 7.33
N PHE A 141 -9.03 7.20 7.93
CA PHE A 141 -8.18 7.23 9.13
C PHE A 141 -8.93 6.71 10.36
N GLU A 142 -10.17 7.19 10.57
CA GLU A 142 -11.02 6.74 11.67
C GLU A 142 -11.35 5.25 11.55
N ILE A 143 -11.72 4.80 10.35
CA ILE A 143 -12.06 3.40 10.07
C ILE A 143 -10.88 2.50 10.41
N GLU A 144 -9.71 2.79 9.86
CA GLU A 144 -8.50 1.98 10.08
C GLU A 144 -8.10 1.96 11.56
N GLU A 145 -8.01 3.13 12.19
CA GLU A 145 -7.61 3.26 13.59
C GLU A 145 -8.55 2.53 14.55
N THR A 146 -9.86 2.60 14.30
CA THR A 146 -10.86 1.90 15.11
C THR A 146 -10.76 0.40 14.93
N LEU A 147 -10.68 -0.07 13.68
CA LEU A 147 -10.56 -1.49 13.39
C LEU A 147 -9.28 -2.11 13.96
N LYS A 148 -8.16 -1.41 13.92
CA LYS A 148 -6.89 -1.85 14.55
C LYS A 148 -7.02 -2.04 16.06
N LYS A 149 -7.82 -1.22 16.73
CA LYS A 149 -8.05 -1.32 18.19
C LYS A 149 -9.08 -2.39 18.56
N GLU A 150 -10.05 -2.63 17.69
CA GLU A 150 -11.22 -3.46 18.00
C GLU A 150 -11.19 -4.85 17.35
N THR A 151 -10.12 -5.18 16.61
CA THR A 151 -9.91 -6.50 16.01
C THR A 151 -8.54 -7.07 16.40
N ASN A 152 -8.41 -8.40 16.26
CA ASN A 152 -7.16 -9.11 16.57
C ASN A 152 -6.53 -9.72 15.31
N ILE A 153 -6.72 -9.09 14.16
CA ILE A 153 -6.13 -9.47 12.88
C ILE A 153 -5.51 -8.25 12.21
N PRO A 154 -4.54 -8.41 11.31
CA PRO A 154 -3.96 -7.32 10.53
C PRO A 154 -5.02 -6.48 9.82
N ILE A 155 -5.07 -5.19 10.11
CA ILE A 155 -5.82 -4.17 9.37
C ILE A 155 -4.80 -3.24 8.71
N PHE A 156 -4.95 -2.98 7.42
CA PHE A 156 -4.01 -2.18 6.65
C PHE A 156 -4.74 -1.42 5.54
N HIS A 157 -4.55 -0.11 5.47
CA HIS A 157 -5.07 0.71 4.38
C HIS A 157 -3.94 0.92 3.37
N ASP A 158 -4.03 0.26 2.23
CA ASP A 158 -2.93 0.23 1.27
C ASP A 158 -2.63 1.60 0.63
N ASP A 159 -3.66 2.38 0.30
CA ASP A 159 -3.48 3.74 -0.24
C ASP A 159 -2.71 4.66 0.71
N GLN A 160 -2.79 4.42 2.00
CA GLN A 160 -1.99 5.13 3.00
C GLN A 160 -0.59 4.53 3.08
N HIS A 161 -0.51 3.32 3.60
CA HIS A 161 0.73 2.74 4.09
C HIS A 161 1.53 2.04 3.00
N GLY A 162 0.87 1.37 2.04
CA GLY A 162 1.57 0.76 0.89
C GLY A 162 2.27 1.82 0.06
N THR A 163 1.55 2.90 -0.25
CA THR A 163 2.12 4.04 -0.99
C THR A 163 3.26 4.71 -0.21
N ALA A 164 3.14 4.87 1.11
CA ALA A 164 4.20 5.44 1.93
C ALA A 164 5.45 4.56 1.96
N ILE A 165 5.29 3.23 2.10
CA ILE A 165 6.40 2.27 2.12
C ILE A 165 7.21 2.33 0.81
N VAL A 166 6.54 2.24 -0.33
CA VAL A 166 7.24 2.23 -1.63
C VAL A 166 7.87 3.59 -1.97
N THR A 167 7.23 4.69 -1.56
CA THR A 167 7.78 6.04 -1.70
C THR A 167 9.07 6.18 -0.88
N MET A 168 9.05 5.73 0.36
CA MET A 168 10.22 5.78 1.23
C MET A 168 11.35 4.90 0.71
N ALA A 169 11.05 3.69 0.25
CA ALA A 169 12.05 2.79 -0.31
C ALA A 169 12.73 3.39 -1.56
N GLY A 170 11.94 3.90 -2.50
CA GLY A 170 12.46 4.59 -3.67
C GLY A 170 13.27 5.84 -3.32
N LEU A 171 12.85 6.60 -2.31
CA LEU A 171 13.55 7.81 -1.86
C LEU A 171 14.92 7.49 -1.24
N ILE A 172 15.03 6.48 -0.39
CA ILE A 172 16.32 6.07 0.21
C ILE A 172 17.33 5.76 -0.88
N ASN A 173 16.98 4.98 -1.87
CA ASN A 173 17.88 4.64 -2.96
C ASN A 173 18.13 5.84 -3.91
N ALA A 174 17.12 6.68 -4.17
CA ALA A 174 17.31 7.89 -4.96
C ALA A 174 18.29 8.87 -4.29
N LEU A 175 18.27 8.99 -2.97
CA LEU A 175 19.20 9.84 -2.21
C LEU A 175 20.64 9.34 -2.32
N LYS A 176 20.88 8.03 -2.34
CA LYS A 176 22.23 7.47 -2.59
C LYS A 176 22.75 7.85 -3.98
N ILE A 177 21.87 7.90 -5.00
CA ILE A 177 22.23 8.28 -6.38
C ILE A 177 22.70 9.75 -6.47
N VAL A 178 22.09 10.62 -5.66
CA VAL A 178 22.39 12.07 -5.67
C VAL A 178 23.33 12.52 -4.53
N ASP A 179 23.85 11.55 -3.76
CA ASP A 179 24.78 11.79 -2.63
C ASP A 179 24.22 12.79 -1.59
N LYS A 180 22.93 12.61 -1.22
CA LYS A 180 22.26 13.44 -0.22
C LYS A 180 21.82 12.63 0.98
N GLU A 181 21.97 13.22 2.17
CA GLU A 181 21.54 12.61 3.43
C GLU A 181 20.05 12.89 3.74
N LEU A 182 19.31 11.84 4.11
CA LEU A 182 17.88 11.90 4.38
C LEU A 182 17.47 12.98 5.40
N THR A 183 18.31 13.21 6.42
CA THR A 183 18.04 14.18 7.49
C THR A 183 18.24 15.63 7.07
N ASN A 184 18.93 15.87 5.96
CA ASN A 184 19.33 17.20 5.51
C ASN A 184 18.52 17.75 4.34
N ILE A 185 17.68 16.92 3.72
CA ILE A 185 16.86 17.30 2.56
C ILE A 185 15.67 18.17 2.90
N LYS A 186 15.30 19.05 1.98
CA LYS A 186 14.00 19.73 1.96
C LYS A 186 13.03 18.97 1.06
N VAL A 187 11.93 18.51 1.65
CA VAL A 187 10.87 17.78 0.93
C VAL A 187 9.63 18.67 0.77
N VAL A 188 9.15 18.79 -0.45
CA VAL A 188 7.84 19.39 -0.73
C VAL A 188 6.88 18.31 -1.23
N LEU A 189 5.78 18.10 -0.50
CA LEU A 189 4.76 17.12 -0.82
C LEU A 189 3.48 17.81 -1.24
N ASN A 190 2.96 17.47 -2.40
CA ASN A 190 1.69 18.00 -2.93
C ASN A 190 0.59 16.94 -2.91
N GLY A 191 -0.39 17.13 -2.04
CA GLY A 191 -1.54 16.26 -1.82
C GLY A 191 -1.71 15.88 -0.35
N ALA A 192 -2.73 16.41 0.30
CA ALA A 192 -3.02 16.20 1.72
C ALA A 192 -4.18 15.21 1.95
N GLY A 193 -4.26 14.19 1.08
CA GLY A 193 -5.15 13.04 1.21
C GLY A 193 -4.51 11.87 1.96
N ALA A 194 -5.11 10.69 1.85
CA ALA A 194 -4.69 9.47 2.55
C ALA A 194 -3.20 9.16 2.35
N ALA A 195 -2.74 9.07 1.10
CA ALA A 195 -1.35 8.79 0.77
C ALA A 195 -0.39 9.87 1.29
N GLY A 196 -0.67 11.15 1.03
CA GLY A 196 0.21 12.25 1.43
C GLY A 196 0.43 12.33 2.94
N ILE A 197 -0.62 12.18 3.72
CA ILE A 197 -0.53 12.14 5.18
C ILE A 197 0.33 10.97 5.67
N ALA A 198 0.15 9.78 5.08
CA ALA A 198 0.93 8.61 5.46
C ALA A 198 2.41 8.74 5.07
N ILE A 199 2.71 9.27 3.89
CA ILE A 199 4.08 9.53 3.44
C ILE A 199 4.79 10.49 4.39
N VAL A 200 4.16 11.62 4.72
CA VAL A 200 4.77 12.62 5.62
C VAL A 200 5.00 12.04 7.02
N LYS A 201 4.06 11.24 7.55
CA LYS A 201 4.24 10.53 8.83
C LYS A 201 5.45 9.58 8.77
N LEU A 202 5.59 8.81 7.70
CA LEU A 202 6.69 7.86 7.55
C LEU A 202 8.04 8.57 7.38
N LEU A 203 8.10 9.62 6.54
CA LEU A 203 9.29 10.46 6.39
C LEU A 203 9.74 11.04 7.74
N HIS A 204 8.79 11.54 8.53
CA HIS A 204 9.09 12.05 9.88
C HIS A 204 9.64 10.96 10.81
N ALA A 205 9.08 9.75 10.76
CA ALA A 205 9.55 8.60 11.54
C ALA A 205 10.97 8.14 11.14
N TYR A 206 11.42 8.47 9.92
CA TYR A 206 12.77 8.26 9.43
C TYR A 206 13.72 9.46 9.67
N GLY A 207 13.23 10.53 10.33
CA GLY A 207 14.04 11.68 10.73
C GLY A 207 14.09 12.83 9.73
N VAL A 208 13.27 12.83 8.69
CA VAL A 208 13.11 14.00 7.81
C VAL A 208 12.40 15.12 8.58
N ASN A 209 13.06 16.25 8.75
CA ASN A 209 12.57 17.35 9.56
C ASN A 209 12.13 18.58 8.74
N ASN A 210 12.68 18.79 7.55
CA ASN A 210 12.35 19.91 6.70
C ASN A 210 11.36 19.48 5.60
N MET A 211 10.07 19.50 5.94
CA MET A 211 8.98 19.10 5.05
C MET A 211 7.92 20.17 4.97
N ILE A 212 7.47 20.48 3.76
CA ILE A 212 6.30 21.34 3.51
C ILE A 212 5.26 20.52 2.75
N MET A 213 4.08 20.37 3.35
CA MET A 213 2.93 19.76 2.67
C MET A 213 2.05 20.84 2.05
N CYS A 214 1.59 20.61 0.82
CA CYS A 214 0.67 21.48 0.10
C CYS A 214 -0.66 20.78 -0.19
N ASP A 215 -1.74 21.52 -0.16
CA ASP A 215 -3.03 21.14 -0.74
C ASP A 215 -3.44 22.12 -1.85
N SER A 216 -4.68 22.04 -2.34
CA SER A 216 -5.21 22.95 -3.37
C SER A 216 -5.25 24.43 -2.98
N LYS A 217 -4.96 24.75 -1.71
CA LYS A 217 -4.94 26.11 -1.18
C LYS A 217 -3.51 26.60 -0.86
N GLY A 218 -2.47 25.80 -1.22
CA GLY A 218 -1.07 26.11 -0.95
C GLY A 218 -0.50 25.37 0.27
N ALA A 219 0.55 25.92 0.83
CA ALA A 219 1.28 25.33 1.95
C ALA A 219 0.40 25.17 3.21
N ILE A 220 0.55 24.01 3.87
CA ILE A 220 -0.08 23.72 5.16
C ILE A 220 0.91 24.09 6.26
N TYR A 221 0.45 24.88 7.24
CA TYR A 221 1.26 25.33 8.37
C TYR A 221 0.41 25.48 9.65
N SER A 222 1.06 25.48 10.78
CA SER A 222 0.39 25.64 12.08
C SER A 222 -0.18 27.05 12.23
N GLY A 223 -1.50 27.16 12.38
CA GLY A 223 -2.22 28.43 12.46
C GLY A 223 -2.90 28.85 11.17
N ARG A 224 -2.78 28.10 10.07
CA ARG A 224 -3.58 28.32 8.85
C ARG A 224 -5.08 28.15 9.20
N ASN A 225 -5.90 29.17 8.87
CA ASN A 225 -7.30 29.25 9.28
C ASN A 225 -8.31 28.87 8.18
N PHE A 226 -7.85 28.37 7.05
CA PHE A 226 -8.69 27.97 5.91
C PHE A 226 -8.26 26.61 5.35
N GLY A 227 -9.23 25.80 4.86
CA GLY A 227 -8.96 24.52 4.23
C GLY A 227 -8.29 23.46 5.14
N MET A 228 -8.41 23.61 6.45
CA MET A 228 -7.87 22.69 7.46
C MET A 228 -8.91 21.65 7.88
N ASN A 229 -8.42 20.53 8.37
CA ASN A 229 -9.15 19.51 9.12
C ASN A 229 -8.21 18.97 10.21
N ASP A 230 -8.71 18.07 11.06
CA ASP A 230 -7.97 17.56 12.23
C ASP A 230 -6.65 16.90 11.81
N THR A 231 -6.65 16.13 10.72
CA THR A 231 -5.45 15.45 10.21
C THR A 231 -4.40 16.44 9.71
N LYS A 232 -4.80 17.45 8.92
CA LYS A 232 -3.91 18.53 8.48
C LYS A 232 -3.39 19.34 9.65
N THR A 233 -4.24 19.63 10.64
CA THR A 233 -3.86 20.32 11.86
C THR A 233 -2.86 19.52 12.68
N TYR A 234 -3.02 18.19 12.71
CA TYR A 234 -2.08 17.30 13.37
C TYR A 234 -0.70 17.34 12.72
N VAL A 235 -0.60 17.13 11.39
CA VAL A 235 0.69 17.12 10.71
C VAL A 235 1.37 18.50 10.67
N ALA A 236 0.60 19.58 10.63
CA ALA A 236 1.11 20.95 10.68
C ALA A 236 1.87 21.28 11.98
N LYS A 237 1.73 20.48 13.04
CA LYS A 237 2.45 20.70 14.31
C LYS A 237 3.95 20.42 14.19
N TRP A 238 4.36 19.58 13.26
CA TRP A 238 5.75 19.12 13.11
C TRP A 238 6.29 19.21 11.67
N THR A 239 5.45 19.50 10.68
CA THR A 239 5.85 19.93 9.33
C THR A 239 5.85 21.45 9.23
N ASN A 240 6.56 21.99 8.24
CA ASN A 240 6.59 23.43 7.94
C ASN A 240 6.79 24.29 9.18
N LYS A 241 7.85 23.98 9.93
CA LYS A 241 8.14 24.61 11.24
C LYS A 241 8.29 26.13 11.16
N ASP A 242 8.81 26.61 10.02
CA ASP A 242 9.01 28.04 9.75
C ASP A 242 7.73 28.75 9.30
N LYS A 243 6.61 28.02 9.21
CA LYS A 243 5.31 28.52 8.77
C LYS A 243 5.36 29.24 7.45
N VAL A 244 6.13 28.69 6.50
CA VAL A 244 6.21 29.23 5.14
C VAL A 244 4.82 29.17 4.51
N GLU A 245 4.35 30.31 4.08
CA GLU A 245 3.09 30.47 3.35
C GLU A 245 3.35 30.50 1.86
N GLY A 246 2.31 30.30 1.04
CA GLY A 246 2.39 30.46 -0.40
C GLY A 246 1.87 29.27 -1.20
N SER A 247 1.95 29.41 -2.49
CA SER A 247 1.60 28.40 -3.50
C SER A 247 2.67 27.31 -3.57
N LEU A 248 2.39 26.22 -4.30
CA LEU A 248 3.38 25.21 -4.60
C LEU A 248 4.62 25.81 -5.29
N GLU A 249 4.42 26.74 -6.24
CA GLU A 249 5.49 27.40 -6.99
C GLU A 249 6.46 28.19 -6.08
N GLU A 250 5.91 28.77 -5.01
CA GLU A 250 6.71 29.55 -4.07
C GLU A 250 7.52 28.66 -3.13
N VAL A 251 6.93 27.58 -2.63
CA VAL A 251 7.55 26.75 -1.59
C VAL A 251 8.49 25.67 -2.15
N ILE A 252 8.36 25.31 -3.44
CA ILE A 252 9.21 24.30 -4.08
C ILE A 252 10.65 24.75 -4.32
N LYS A 253 10.90 26.05 -4.29
CA LYS A 253 12.24 26.62 -4.47
C LYS A 253 13.22 26.00 -3.46
N ASP A 254 14.39 25.64 -3.96
CA ASP A 254 15.45 24.98 -3.18
C ASP A 254 15.01 23.67 -2.53
N ALA A 255 13.97 23.00 -3.02
CA ALA A 255 13.58 21.68 -2.56
C ALA A 255 14.45 20.59 -3.21
N ASP A 256 14.96 19.66 -2.40
CA ASP A 256 15.70 18.49 -2.89
C ASP A 256 14.77 17.44 -3.48
N VAL A 257 13.57 17.32 -2.90
CA VAL A 257 12.61 16.27 -3.22
C VAL A 257 11.21 16.86 -3.41
N PHE A 258 10.58 16.52 -4.51
CA PHE A 258 9.15 16.74 -4.72
C PHE A 258 8.41 15.40 -4.75
N ILE A 259 7.32 15.30 -3.98
CA ILE A 259 6.43 14.14 -3.97
C ILE A 259 5.00 14.60 -4.28
N GLY A 260 4.44 14.11 -5.38
CA GLY A 260 3.11 14.50 -5.84
C GLY A 260 2.12 13.34 -5.85
N VAL A 261 1.09 13.39 -4.98
CA VAL A 261 0.05 12.36 -4.80
C VAL A 261 -1.39 12.91 -4.95
N SER A 262 -1.56 14.05 -5.61
CA SER A 262 -2.88 14.65 -5.90
C SER A 262 -3.14 14.66 -7.41
N VAL A 263 -3.89 15.65 -7.92
CA VAL A 263 -4.23 15.77 -9.34
C VAL A 263 -3.00 15.93 -10.26
N ALA A 264 -3.16 15.59 -11.55
CA ALA A 264 -2.11 15.66 -12.58
C ALA A 264 -1.68 17.11 -12.94
N ASP A 265 -0.58 17.24 -13.69
CA ASP A 265 -0.11 18.45 -14.39
C ASP A 265 0.01 19.73 -13.54
N ILE A 266 0.47 19.59 -12.28
CA ILE A 266 0.65 20.73 -11.38
C ILE A 266 2.11 21.20 -11.32
N LEU A 267 3.07 20.31 -11.54
CA LEU A 267 4.49 20.63 -11.52
C LEU A 267 4.96 21.03 -12.91
N THR A 268 5.43 22.24 -13.06
CA THR A 268 5.94 22.77 -14.33
C THR A 268 7.46 22.62 -14.44
N GLN A 269 8.00 22.67 -15.68
CA GLN A 269 9.45 22.66 -15.88
C GLN A 269 10.14 23.86 -15.20
N ASP A 270 9.49 25.02 -15.16
CA ASP A 270 10.06 26.20 -14.52
C ASP A 270 10.11 26.04 -13.00
N MET A 271 9.13 25.39 -12.38
CA MET A 271 9.21 25.00 -10.96
C MET A 271 10.39 24.05 -10.72
N VAL A 272 10.58 23.03 -11.56
CA VAL A 272 11.71 22.09 -11.44
C VAL A 272 13.06 22.80 -11.48
N LYS A 273 13.23 23.77 -12.37
CA LYS A 273 14.45 24.59 -12.49
C LYS A 273 14.76 25.41 -11.24
N THR A 274 13.78 25.66 -10.36
CA THR A 274 13.98 26.39 -9.09
C THR A 274 14.32 25.49 -7.91
N MET A 275 14.25 24.18 -8.08
CA MET A 275 14.61 23.22 -7.05
C MET A 275 16.14 23.23 -6.82
N ALA A 276 16.59 22.53 -5.77
CA ALA A 276 18.00 22.35 -5.48
C ALA A 276 18.71 21.53 -6.59
N ASP A 277 20.02 21.51 -6.56
CA ASP A 277 20.83 20.68 -7.48
C ASP A 277 20.45 19.19 -7.36
N ASP A 278 20.47 18.51 -8.51
CA ASP A 278 20.12 17.07 -8.62
C ASP A 278 18.80 16.69 -7.94
N PRO A 279 17.65 17.36 -8.25
CA PRO A 279 16.41 17.12 -7.52
C PRO A 279 15.78 15.76 -7.87
N ILE A 280 15.09 15.18 -6.87
CA ILE A 280 14.31 13.95 -6.97
C ILE A 280 12.84 14.30 -7.11
N ILE A 281 12.17 13.72 -8.12
CA ILE A 281 10.75 13.97 -8.38
C ILE A 281 9.98 12.66 -8.41
N PHE A 282 9.06 12.46 -7.46
CA PHE A 282 8.10 11.36 -7.47
C PHE A 282 6.71 11.89 -7.84
N ALA A 283 6.38 11.78 -9.12
CA ALA A 283 5.13 12.27 -9.72
C ALA A 283 4.09 11.12 -9.80
N MET A 284 3.47 10.77 -8.67
CA MET A 284 2.71 9.53 -8.50
C MET A 284 1.21 9.66 -8.77
N ALA A 285 0.72 10.78 -9.27
CA ALA A 285 -0.68 10.90 -9.69
C ALA A 285 -0.99 9.95 -10.85
N ASN A 286 -2.17 9.31 -10.81
CA ASN A 286 -2.68 8.43 -11.85
C ASN A 286 -4.04 8.96 -12.37
N PRO A 287 -4.41 8.75 -13.65
CA PRO A 287 -3.62 8.07 -14.69
C PRO A 287 -2.50 8.91 -15.30
N ASN A 288 -2.51 10.24 -15.11
CA ASN A 288 -1.49 11.14 -15.61
C ASN A 288 -0.58 11.60 -14.46
N PRO A 289 0.76 11.57 -14.63
CA PRO A 289 1.69 12.05 -13.62
C PRO A 289 1.60 13.58 -13.44
N LYS A 290 2.21 14.09 -12.36
CA LYS A 290 2.27 15.53 -12.04
C LYS A 290 3.00 16.37 -13.08
N ILE A 291 3.97 15.76 -13.74
CA ILE A 291 4.76 16.26 -14.86
C ILE A 291 5.19 15.04 -15.68
N ASN A 292 5.33 15.21 -16.99
CA ASN A 292 5.91 14.16 -17.83
C ASN A 292 7.37 13.89 -17.38
N PRO A 293 7.77 12.62 -17.13
CA PRO A 293 9.13 12.30 -16.68
C PRO A 293 10.25 12.84 -17.58
N ASN A 294 10.05 12.84 -18.89
CA ASN A 294 11.04 13.38 -19.82
C ASN A 294 11.15 14.91 -19.69
N GLU A 295 10.05 15.60 -19.47
CA GLU A 295 10.06 17.05 -19.23
C GLU A 295 10.73 17.41 -17.90
N ALA A 296 10.48 16.61 -16.85
CA ALA A 296 11.14 16.78 -15.57
C ALA A 296 12.67 16.62 -15.70
N LYS A 297 13.14 15.59 -16.41
CA LYS A 297 14.57 15.39 -16.68
C LYS A 297 15.17 16.51 -17.52
N GLN A 298 14.47 16.98 -18.55
CA GLN A 298 14.92 18.14 -19.35
C GLN A 298 15.02 19.42 -18.52
N ALA A 299 14.21 19.57 -17.48
CA ALA A 299 14.26 20.70 -16.56
C ALA A 299 15.33 20.56 -15.46
N GLY A 300 16.05 19.44 -15.39
CA GLY A 300 17.16 19.23 -14.48
C GLY A 300 16.94 18.17 -13.40
N ALA A 301 15.76 17.50 -13.37
CA ALA A 301 15.53 16.42 -12.41
C ALA A 301 16.51 15.25 -12.61
N LYS A 302 17.18 14.82 -11.54
CA LYS A 302 18.14 13.74 -11.58
C LYS A 302 17.49 12.36 -11.53
N VAL A 303 16.55 12.17 -10.60
CA VAL A 303 15.78 10.94 -10.44
C VAL A 303 14.30 11.27 -10.58
N VAL A 304 13.60 10.56 -11.45
CA VAL A 304 12.16 10.71 -11.63
C VAL A 304 11.50 9.35 -11.47
N GLY A 305 10.48 9.27 -10.58
CA GLY A 305 9.62 8.11 -10.40
C GLY A 305 8.15 8.48 -10.61
N THR A 306 7.36 7.52 -11.08
CA THR A 306 5.92 7.68 -11.31
C THR A 306 5.14 6.46 -10.85
N GLY A 307 3.79 6.56 -10.76
CA GLY A 307 2.94 5.39 -10.54
C GLY A 307 2.73 4.51 -11.79
N ARG A 308 3.19 4.93 -12.96
CA ARG A 308 2.94 4.27 -14.26
C ARG A 308 4.02 3.23 -14.56
N SER A 309 3.59 2.13 -15.19
CA SER A 309 4.47 1.02 -15.58
C SER A 309 5.25 1.26 -16.87
N ASP A 310 4.90 2.29 -17.65
CA ASP A 310 5.54 2.62 -18.92
C ASP A 310 6.73 3.59 -18.79
N PHE A 311 7.09 3.95 -17.55
CA PHE A 311 8.26 4.77 -17.23
C PHE A 311 9.18 4.04 -16.23
N PRO A 312 10.48 4.38 -16.20
CA PRO A 312 11.40 3.91 -15.16
C PRO A 312 10.95 4.29 -13.75
N ASN A 313 11.45 3.58 -12.73
CA ASN A 313 11.15 3.84 -11.32
C ASN A 313 9.64 3.88 -11.04
N GLN A 314 8.95 2.78 -11.31
CA GLN A 314 7.54 2.65 -10.98
C GLN A 314 7.34 2.58 -9.47
N ILE A 315 6.89 3.67 -8.86
CA ILE A 315 6.53 3.72 -7.44
C ILE A 315 5.10 3.17 -7.30
N ASN A 316 4.99 1.88 -7.02
CA ASN A 316 3.72 1.18 -6.96
C ASN A 316 3.62 0.34 -5.68
N ASN A 317 2.49 0.46 -4.96
CA ASN A 317 2.23 -0.24 -3.71
C ASN A 317 2.21 -1.78 -3.83
N VAL A 318 2.11 -2.33 -5.04
CA VAL A 318 2.27 -3.78 -5.31
C VAL A 318 3.60 -4.34 -4.84
N LEU A 319 4.64 -3.52 -4.69
CA LEU A 319 5.91 -3.94 -4.12
C LEU A 319 5.84 -4.18 -2.60
N ALA A 320 4.84 -3.60 -1.92
CA ALA A 320 4.71 -3.65 -0.47
C ALA A 320 3.63 -4.64 -0.01
N PHE A 321 2.34 -4.39 -0.36
CA PHE A 321 1.21 -5.01 0.31
C PHE A 321 1.16 -6.54 0.21
N PRO A 322 1.48 -7.21 -0.93
CA PRO A 322 1.38 -8.66 -1.00
C PRO A 322 2.36 -9.35 -0.04
N GLY A 323 3.63 -8.92 -0.07
CA GLY A 323 4.66 -9.44 0.82
C GLY A 323 4.40 -9.10 2.29
N LEU A 324 3.93 -7.90 2.58
CA LEU A 324 3.60 -7.45 3.93
C LEU A 324 2.48 -8.30 4.55
N PHE A 325 1.39 -8.54 3.82
CA PHE A 325 0.34 -9.44 4.29
C PHE A 325 0.80 -10.89 4.37
N ARG A 326 1.65 -11.36 3.44
CA ARG A 326 2.21 -12.71 3.51
C ARG A 326 3.01 -12.91 4.80
N GLY A 327 3.91 -11.98 5.11
CA GLY A 327 4.68 -12.03 6.37
C GLY A 327 3.79 -11.97 7.60
N ALA A 328 2.78 -11.10 7.62
CA ALA A 328 1.84 -10.98 8.74
C ALA A 328 0.98 -12.24 8.92
N LEU A 329 0.46 -12.83 7.83
CA LEU A 329 -0.36 -14.05 7.87
C LEU A 329 0.46 -15.26 8.33
N ASP A 330 1.69 -15.43 7.85
CA ASP A 330 2.51 -16.60 8.16
C ASP A 330 2.89 -16.70 9.63
N VAL A 331 2.95 -15.58 10.34
CA VAL A 331 3.19 -15.56 11.80
C VAL A 331 1.91 -15.29 12.61
N GLU A 332 0.75 -15.33 11.97
CA GLU A 332 -0.55 -15.03 12.58
C GLU A 332 -0.52 -13.71 13.39
N ALA A 333 0.03 -12.65 12.79
CA ALA A 333 0.17 -11.37 13.48
C ALA A 333 -1.19 -10.82 13.94
N THR A 334 -1.21 -10.18 15.10
CA THR A 334 -2.41 -9.54 15.65
C THR A 334 -2.72 -8.21 14.97
N HIS A 335 -1.68 -7.52 14.51
CA HIS A 335 -1.78 -6.25 13.79
C HIS A 335 -0.49 -5.97 13.02
N ILE A 336 -0.53 -5.01 12.10
CA ILE A 336 0.63 -4.47 11.40
C ILE A 336 1.07 -3.20 12.13
N ASN A 337 2.27 -3.21 12.71
CA ASN A 337 2.84 -2.08 13.44
C ASN A 337 3.89 -1.32 12.61
N GLU A 338 4.46 -0.25 13.21
CA GLU A 338 5.44 0.59 12.52
C GLU A 338 6.75 -0.15 12.20
N ASP A 339 7.19 -1.08 13.06
CA ASP A 339 8.41 -1.86 12.83
C ASP A 339 8.25 -2.79 11.62
N MET A 340 7.08 -3.39 11.43
CA MET A 340 6.77 -4.19 10.24
C MET A 340 6.76 -3.34 8.96
N LYS A 341 6.25 -2.10 9.02
CA LYS A 341 6.27 -1.17 7.87
C LYS A 341 7.70 -0.74 7.53
N LYS A 342 8.52 -0.43 8.52
CA LYS A 342 9.94 -0.15 8.33
C LYS A 342 10.68 -1.34 7.74
N ALA A 343 10.42 -2.54 8.25
CA ALA A 343 11.00 -3.76 7.71
C ALA A 343 10.64 -4.01 6.24
N ALA A 344 9.43 -3.64 5.82
CA ALA A 344 9.02 -3.68 4.41
C ALA A 344 9.80 -2.67 3.56
N VAL A 345 10.01 -1.44 4.05
CA VAL A 345 10.85 -0.43 3.38
C VAL A 345 12.27 -0.97 3.17
N GLU A 346 12.91 -1.43 4.25
CA GLU A 346 14.29 -1.93 4.21
C GLU A 346 14.42 -3.16 3.28
N ALA A 347 13.42 -4.05 3.29
CA ALA A 347 13.41 -5.20 2.40
C ALA A 347 13.43 -4.80 0.92
N ILE A 348 12.69 -3.76 0.54
CA ILE A 348 12.65 -3.25 -0.85
C ILE A 348 13.95 -2.52 -1.19
N VAL A 349 14.47 -1.68 -0.28
CA VAL A 349 15.73 -0.94 -0.46
C VAL A 349 16.90 -1.86 -0.78
N HIS A 350 17.04 -2.96 -0.03
CA HIS A 350 18.18 -3.88 -0.14
C HIS A 350 18.09 -4.89 -1.29
N LEU A 351 17.04 -4.83 -2.12
CA LEU A 351 16.93 -5.68 -3.33
C LEU A 351 17.81 -5.21 -4.48
N ILE A 352 18.22 -3.94 -4.45
CA ILE A 352 19.11 -3.37 -5.45
C ILE A 352 20.48 -3.12 -4.79
N ASP A 353 21.50 -3.72 -5.33
CA ASP A 353 22.89 -3.46 -4.88
C ASP A 353 23.29 -2.01 -5.19
N GLU A 354 24.09 -1.40 -4.34
CA GLU A 354 24.47 0.01 -4.51
C GLU A 354 25.18 0.32 -5.83
N ASN A 355 25.91 -0.64 -6.37
CA ASN A 355 26.57 -0.53 -7.67
C ASN A 355 25.61 -0.68 -8.88
N GLU A 356 24.38 -1.10 -8.66
CA GLU A 356 23.32 -1.18 -9.68
C GLU A 356 22.41 0.06 -9.68
N LEU A 357 22.50 0.90 -8.64
CA LEU A 357 21.70 2.11 -8.53
C LEU A 357 22.09 3.12 -9.62
N HIS A 358 21.07 3.61 -10.34
CA HIS A 358 21.23 4.70 -11.30
C HIS A 358 19.92 5.49 -11.45
N PRO A 359 19.91 6.68 -12.08
CA PRO A 359 18.74 7.56 -12.12
C PRO A 359 17.43 6.92 -12.61
N ASP A 360 17.51 5.88 -13.41
CA ASP A 360 16.37 5.13 -13.93
C ASP A 360 16.12 3.79 -13.23
N TYR A 361 16.85 3.49 -12.13
CA TYR A 361 16.70 2.26 -11.37
C TYR A 361 17.01 2.50 -9.88
N CYS A 362 16.08 3.13 -9.16
CA CYS A 362 16.13 3.35 -7.70
C CYS A 362 15.14 2.46 -6.92
N ILE A 363 14.28 1.73 -7.61
CA ILE A 363 13.31 0.81 -7.01
C ILE A 363 13.13 -0.41 -7.90
N PRO A 364 12.97 -1.64 -7.34
CA PRO A 364 12.78 -2.83 -8.16
C PRO A 364 11.47 -2.78 -8.96
N GLY A 365 11.44 -3.47 -10.10
CA GLY A 365 10.23 -3.60 -10.88
C GLY A 365 9.17 -4.50 -10.19
N PRO A 366 7.87 -4.34 -10.51
CA PRO A 366 6.80 -5.09 -9.87
C PRO A 366 6.85 -6.59 -10.13
N PHE A 367 7.52 -7.02 -11.19
CA PHE A 367 7.69 -8.44 -11.53
C PHE A 367 9.02 -9.04 -11.06
N ASP A 368 9.80 -8.32 -10.27
CA ASP A 368 10.95 -8.91 -9.60
C ASP A 368 10.49 -9.91 -8.54
N LYS A 369 10.70 -11.19 -8.82
CA LYS A 369 10.24 -12.30 -7.98
C LYS A 369 10.80 -12.28 -6.54
N ARG A 370 11.88 -11.53 -6.30
CA ARG A 370 12.52 -11.38 -4.99
C ARG A 370 11.72 -10.48 -4.04
N VAL A 371 10.89 -9.56 -4.57
CA VAL A 371 10.23 -8.51 -3.78
C VAL A 371 9.32 -9.11 -2.70
N ALA A 372 8.27 -9.82 -3.09
CA ALA A 372 7.29 -10.32 -2.13
C ALA A 372 7.91 -11.29 -1.09
N PRO A 373 8.82 -12.24 -1.46
CA PRO A 373 9.50 -13.08 -0.48
C PRO A 373 10.38 -12.31 0.49
N SER A 374 11.13 -11.32 0.02
CA SER A 374 11.99 -10.49 0.88
C SER A 374 11.18 -9.64 1.84
N VAL A 375 10.10 -9.01 1.36
CA VAL A 375 9.20 -8.25 2.21
C VAL A 375 8.55 -9.17 3.25
N ALA A 376 8.01 -10.33 2.84
CA ALA A 376 7.36 -11.28 3.75
C ALA A 376 8.31 -11.75 4.86
N LYS A 377 9.54 -12.13 4.50
CA LYS A 377 10.60 -12.54 5.44
C LYS A 377 10.88 -11.47 6.49
N ASN A 378 11.13 -10.23 6.05
CA ASN A 378 11.52 -9.14 6.95
C ASN A 378 10.35 -8.65 7.81
N VAL A 379 9.16 -8.59 7.25
CA VAL A 379 7.92 -8.24 7.99
C VAL A 379 7.60 -9.27 9.05
N ALA A 380 7.69 -10.56 8.74
CA ALA A 380 7.49 -11.63 9.72
C ALA A 380 8.52 -11.58 10.85
N LYS A 381 9.79 -11.32 10.52
CA LYS A 381 10.85 -11.10 11.50
C LYS A 381 10.50 -9.96 12.46
N ALA A 382 10.14 -8.80 11.91
CA ALA A 382 9.75 -7.64 12.70
C ALA A 382 8.51 -7.91 13.57
N ALA A 383 7.53 -8.66 13.06
CA ALA A 383 6.35 -9.05 13.83
C ALA A 383 6.70 -9.95 15.03
N MET A 384 7.62 -10.89 14.84
CA MET A 384 8.10 -11.76 15.92
C MET A 384 8.93 -10.99 16.97
N GLU A 385 9.80 -10.11 16.54
CA GLU A 385 10.67 -9.28 17.40
C GLU A 385 9.86 -8.25 18.20
N SER A 386 8.84 -7.65 17.62
CA SER A 386 7.95 -6.68 18.30
C SER A 386 6.82 -7.32 19.10
N GLY A 387 6.74 -8.66 19.13
CA GLY A 387 5.81 -9.40 19.98
C GLY A 387 4.36 -9.42 19.48
N VAL A 388 4.10 -9.07 18.21
CA VAL A 388 2.75 -9.09 17.64
C VAL A 388 2.44 -10.39 16.89
N ALA A 389 3.42 -11.26 16.70
CA ALA A 389 3.26 -12.58 16.11
C ALA A 389 2.73 -13.58 17.16
N ARG A 390 1.76 -14.43 16.78
CA ARG A 390 1.25 -15.51 17.64
C ARG A 390 2.10 -16.78 17.58
N ILE A 391 2.75 -16.99 16.44
CA ILE A 391 3.63 -18.14 16.23
C ILE A 391 5.00 -17.67 15.78
N LYS A 392 6.02 -18.50 16.00
CA LYS A 392 7.39 -18.25 15.56
C LYS A 392 7.76 -19.26 14.48
N ILE A 393 8.23 -18.77 13.35
CA ILE A 393 8.64 -19.56 12.18
C ILE A 393 10.02 -19.08 11.75
N ASP A 394 10.83 -19.97 11.20
CA ASP A 394 12.07 -19.57 10.55
C ASP A 394 11.76 -18.64 9.37
N THR A 395 12.38 -17.49 9.39
CA THR A 395 12.16 -16.48 8.36
C THR A 395 12.61 -16.93 6.96
N GLN A 396 13.56 -17.86 6.87
CA GLN A 396 13.96 -18.44 5.58
C GLN A 396 12.88 -19.36 5.02
N GLU A 397 12.17 -20.10 5.88
CA GLU A 397 11.02 -20.91 5.44
C GLU A 397 9.91 -20.04 4.84
N ILE A 398 9.67 -18.84 5.41
CA ILE A 398 8.70 -17.87 4.88
C ILE A 398 9.14 -17.39 3.48
N PHE A 399 10.41 -17.06 3.31
CA PHE A 399 10.98 -16.67 2.02
C PHE A 399 10.79 -17.77 0.98
N ASP A 400 11.22 -18.99 1.28
CA ASP A 400 11.18 -20.13 0.36
C ASP A 400 9.74 -20.54 0.01
N LYS A 401 8.82 -20.49 0.99
CA LYS A 401 7.38 -20.71 0.78
C LYS A 401 6.80 -19.68 -0.17
N THR A 402 7.11 -18.41 0.07
CA THR A 402 6.60 -17.30 -0.77
C THR A 402 7.13 -17.41 -2.19
N MET A 403 8.42 -17.70 -2.38
CA MET A 403 8.99 -17.98 -3.70
C MET A 403 8.23 -19.09 -4.45
N LYS A 404 7.96 -20.22 -3.78
CA LYS A 404 7.18 -21.32 -4.38
C LYS A 404 5.77 -20.91 -4.77
N LEU A 405 5.11 -20.10 -3.94
CA LEU A 405 3.74 -19.64 -4.21
C LEU A 405 3.66 -18.69 -5.41
N THR A 406 4.74 -17.99 -5.73
CA THR A 406 4.82 -17.06 -6.88
C THR A 406 5.32 -17.73 -8.17
N ASP A 407 5.97 -18.88 -8.08
CA ASP A 407 6.47 -19.64 -9.25
C ASP A 407 5.42 -20.59 -9.87
N LEU A 408 4.25 -20.73 -9.28
CA LEU A 408 3.20 -21.67 -9.70
C LEU A 408 2.40 -21.21 -10.95
N LYS A 409 2.99 -20.37 -11.83
CA LYS A 409 2.34 -19.96 -13.08
C LYS A 409 3.30 -19.96 -14.26
#